data_972f4f20cb7a6e7f327c340f21081969
#
_entry.id   972f4f20cb7a6e7f327c340f21081969
#
_cell.length_a   1.000
_cell.length_b   1.000
_cell.length_c   1.000
_cell.angle_alpha   90.00
_cell.angle_beta   90.00
_cell.angle_gamma   90.00
#
_symmetry.space_group_name_H-M   'P 1'
#
loop_
_entity.id
_entity.type
_entity.pdbx_description
1 polymer ?
#
loop_
_entity_poly.entity_id
_entity_poly.type
_entity_poly.pdbx_seq_one_letter_code
_entity_poly.pdbx_strand_id
1 'polypeptide(L)'
;MKSSSSVPRLVVAAPSSGSGKTTVATGLMAAFAARGLAVSPHKVGPDYIDPGYHALATGRVGRNLDAYLCGPELIGPLFAHGARGCDLAVVEGVMGLYDGAAGEGELASTAQVAKLLRAPVVLVVDASSQSRSVAALVHGFVSWDPQVRVGGVILNKVGSDRHEELLREALDSVGVPVFGVLRRVAQVGTPSRHLGLVPVAERRADAVDAVGAMAEQVSVGCDLDALMALARGAGALSCA
;
A
#
# COMPACT_ATOMS: atom_id res chain seq x y z
N MET A 1 -17.97 19.96 20.10
CA MET A 1 -17.89 19.03 18.96
C MET A 1 -16.53 19.21 18.30
N LYS A 2 -15.59 18.27 18.49
CA LYS A 2 -14.26 18.36 17.86
C LYS A 2 -14.43 17.97 16.39
N SER A 3 -14.04 18.86 15.49
CA SER A 3 -13.91 18.61 14.06
C SER A 3 -13.21 17.27 13.85
N SER A 4 -13.80 16.38 13.08
CA SER A 4 -13.17 15.15 12.62
C SER A 4 -12.02 15.55 11.68
N SER A 5 -10.85 15.84 12.23
CA SER A 5 -9.64 15.94 11.41
C SER A 5 -9.37 14.56 10.84
N SER A 6 -9.70 14.35 9.59
CA SER A 6 -9.41 13.11 8.92
C SER A 6 -7.89 12.97 8.80
N VAL A 7 -7.33 11.95 9.47
CA VAL A 7 -5.91 11.63 9.35
C VAL A 7 -5.57 11.42 7.87
N PRO A 8 -4.51 12.05 7.34
CA PRO A 8 -3.98 11.76 6.01
C PRO A 8 -3.79 10.26 5.83
N ARG A 9 -4.24 9.69 4.73
CA ARG A 9 -4.20 8.25 4.52
C ARG A 9 -4.10 7.88 3.07
N LEU A 10 -3.47 6.76 2.79
CA LEU A 10 -3.41 6.14 1.47
C LEU A 10 -3.51 4.62 1.57
N VAL A 11 -3.98 4.00 0.50
CA VAL A 11 -4.05 2.55 0.34
C VAL A 11 -2.99 2.12 -0.67
N VAL A 12 -2.17 1.15 -0.30
CA VAL A 12 -1.19 0.52 -1.18
C VAL A 12 -1.81 -0.75 -1.74
N ALA A 13 -2.12 -0.77 -3.02
CA ALA A 13 -2.74 -1.90 -3.71
C ALA A 13 -1.86 -2.41 -4.86
N ALA A 14 -2.30 -3.46 -5.54
CA ALA A 14 -1.61 -3.97 -6.73
C ALA A 14 -2.60 -4.63 -7.68
N PRO A 15 -2.23 -4.87 -8.95
CA PRO A 15 -3.04 -5.65 -9.88
C PRO A 15 -3.25 -7.10 -9.45
N SER A 16 -2.26 -7.68 -8.73
CA SER A 16 -2.30 -9.08 -8.32
C SER A 16 -1.42 -9.34 -7.09
N SER A 17 -1.53 -10.54 -6.53
CA SER A 17 -0.58 -11.04 -5.54
C SER A 17 0.84 -11.13 -6.12
N GLY A 18 1.87 -11.01 -5.26
CA GLY A 18 3.28 -11.11 -5.69
C GLY A 18 3.86 -9.85 -6.36
N SER A 19 3.08 -8.79 -6.55
CA SER A 19 3.55 -7.52 -7.14
C SER A 19 4.50 -6.73 -6.22
N GLY A 20 4.59 -7.08 -4.93
CA GLY A 20 5.46 -6.43 -3.95
C GLY A 20 4.75 -5.41 -3.05
N LYS A 21 3.43 -5.51 -2.88
CA LYS A 21 2.66 -4.64 -1.96
C LYS A 21 3.27 -4.54 -0.58
N THR A 22 3.56 -5.69 0.05
CA THR A 22 4.09 -5.75 1.42
C THR A 22 5.43 -5.04 1.54
N THR A 23 6.34 -5.25 0.57
CA THR A 23 7.63 -4.54 0.51
C THR A 23 7.44 -3.02 0.45
N VAL A 24 6.56 -2.57 -0.45
CA VAL A 24 6.30 -1.14 -0.63
C VAL A 24 5.56 -0.54 0.57
N ALA A 25 4.51 -1.18 1.06
CA ALA A 25 3.72 -0.67 2.19
C ALA A 25 4.56 -0.59 3.47
N THR A 26 5.28 -1.67 3.81
CA THR A 26 6.17 -1.71 4.97
C THR A 26 7.30 -0.69 4.83
N GLY A 27 7.91 -0.59 3.63
CA GLY A 27 8.95 0.40 3.34
C GLY A 27 8.45 1.84 3.47
N LEU A 28 7.26 2.16 2.98
CA LEU A 28 6.62 3.48 3.15
C LEU A 28 6.36 3.79 4.62
N MET A 29 5.80 2.84 5.37
CA MET A 29 5.55 2.97 6.80
C MET A 29 6.85 3.30 7.55
N ALA A 30 7.92 2.55 7.29
CA ALA A 30 9.22 2.75 7.93
C ALA A 30 9.89 4.08 7.49
N ALA A 31 9.85 4.42 6.19
CA ALA A 31 10.42 5.65 5.66
C ALA A 31 9.74 6.90 6.24
N PHE A 32 8.41 6.90 6.36
CA PHE A 32 7.69 8.00 7.00
C PHE A 32 7.92 8.05 8.51
N ALA A 33 8.01 6.91 9.19
CA ALA A 33 8.37 6.87 10.61
C ALA A 33 9.78 7.41 10.86
N ALA A 34 10.74 7.10 9.99
CA ALA A 34 12.11 7.64 10.05
C ALA A 34 12.16 9.17 9.84
N ARG A 35 11.18 9.75 9.15
CA ARG A 35 10.98 11.22 9.04
C ARG A 35 10.33 11.83 10.30
N GLY A 36 10.11 11.06 11.36
CA GLY A 36 9.52 11.51 12.63
C GLY A 36 7.99 11.55 12.67
N LEU A 37 7.31 11.01 11.65
CA LEU A 37 5.85 10.96 11.62
C LEU A 37 5.30 9.80 12.47
N ALA A 38 4.21 10.06 13.16
CA ALA A 38 3.42 9.01 13.81
C ALA A 38 2.57 8.30 12.75
N VAL A 39 3.04 7.13 12.27
CA VAL A 39 2.40 6.36 11.22
C VAL A 39 1.48 5.30 11.80
N SER A 40 0.21 5.27 11.37
CA SER A 40 -0.75 4.22 11.72
C SER A 40 -0.73 3.12 10.65
N PRO A 41 -0.30 1.90 11.01
CA PRO A 41 -0.23 0.79 10.08
C PRO A 41 -1.52 -0.02 10.06
N HIS A 42 -2.02 -0.30 8.84
CA HIS A 42 -3.21 -1.12 8.65
C HIS A 42 -3.01 -2.14 7.52
N LYS A 43 -3.70 -3.26 7.62
CA LYS A 43 -3.77 -4.32 6.60
C LYS A 43 -5.23 -4.62 6.26
N VAL A 44 -5.55 -4.73 4.98
CA VAL A 44 -6.86 -5.22 4.55
C VAL A 44 -6.91 -6.75 4.73
N GLY A 45 -8.01 -7.23 5.29
CA GLY A 45 -8.25 -8.65 5.52
C GLY A 45 -7.62 -9.21 6.80
N PRO A 46 -7.81 -10.52 7.05
CA PRO A 46 -7.35 -11.21 8.24
C PRO A 46 -5.91 -11.72 8.04
N ASP A 47 -4.93 -10.85 8.16
CA ASP A 47 -3.52 -11.22 8.05
C ASP A 47 -2.87 -11.35 9.42
N TYR A 48 -2.07 -12.41 9.60
CA TYR A 48 -1.36 -12.67 10.86
C TYR A 48 0.11 -12.26 10.80
N ILE A 49 0.70 -12.16 9.61
CA ILE A 49 2.14 -11.97 9.41
C ILE A 49 2.48 -10.51 9.15
N ASP A 50 1.86 -9.91 8.15
CA ASP A 50 2.17 -8.55 7.70
C ASP A 50 2.01 -7.49 8.82
N PRO A 51 0.98 -7.54 9.70
CA PRO A 51 0.88 -6.62 10.82
C PRO A 51 2.06 -6.63 11.78
N GLY A 52 2.80 -7.75 11.89
CA GLY A 52 4.03 -7.84 12.65
C GLY A 52 5.16 -7.00 12.04
N TYR A 53 5.34 -7.05 10.72
CA TYR A 53 6.31 -6.21 10.00
C TYR A 53 5.92 -4.73 10.03
N HIS A 54 4.63 -4.44 9.91
CA HIS A 54 4.10 -3.09 10.05
C HIS A 54 4.39 -2.51 11.45
N ALA A 55 4.26 -3.34 12.49
CA ALA A 55 4.57 -2.92 13.86
C ALA A 55 6.06 -2.63 14.04
N LEU A 56 6.95 -3.43 13.44
CA LEU A 56 8.38 -3.13 13.42
C LEU A 56 8.69 -1.82 12.70
N ALA A 57 8.05 -1.60 11.55
CA ALA A 57 8.27 -0.42 10.72
C ALA A 57 7.86 0.89 11.40
N THR A 58 6.83 0.86 12.24
CA THR A 58 6.21 2.08 12.79
C THR A 58 6.36 2.25 14.29
N GLY A 59 6.79 1.22 15.01
CA GLY A 59 6.73 1.16 16.47
C GLY A 59 5.30 1.15 17.03
N ARG A 60 4.28 0.89 16.22
CA ARG A 60 2.84 0.90 16.56
C ARG A 60 2.19 -0.43 16.20
N VAL A 61 1.10 -0.76 16.88
CA VAL A 61 0.36 -2.00 16.63
C VAL A 61 -0.20 -2.01 15.22
N GLY A 62 0.19 -3.02 14.40
CA GLY A 62 -0.43 -3.31 13.13
C GLY A 62 -1.85 -3.83 13.30
N ARG A 63 -2.80 -3.36 12.48
CA ARG A 63 -4.22 -3.66 12.63
C ARG A 63 -4.82 -4.17 11.33
N ASN A 64 -5.66 -5.17 11.45
CA ASN A 64 -6.46 -5.66 10.33
C ASN A 64 -7.74 -4.83 10.16
N LEU A 65 -8.10 -4.58 8.90
CA LEU A 65 -9.37 -3.99 8.47
C LEU A 65 -10.07 -5.04 7.60
N ASP A 66 -10.86 -5.87 8.23
CA ASP A 66 -11.54 -7.00 7.58
C ASP A 66 -13.04 -6.76 7.48
N ALA A 67 -13.49 -6.37 6.29
CA ALA A 67 -14.90 -6.10 6.02
C ALA A 67 -15.76 -7.38 5.97
N TYR A 68 -15.14 -8.55 5.76
CA TYR A 68 -15.84 -9.83 5.76
C TYR A 68 -16.20 -10.27 7.19
N LEU A 69 -15.22 -10.22 8.11
CA LEU A 69 -15.41 -10.70 9.48
C LEU A 69 -16.11 -9.67 10.38
N CYS A 70 -15.82 -8.38 10.18
CA CYS A 70 -16.32 -7.32 11.06
C CYS A 70 -17.56 -6.59 10.52
N GLY A 71 -17.85 -6.75 9.23
CA GLY A 71 -18.83 -5.92 8.52
C GLY A 71 -18.22 -4.62 7.98
N PRO A 72 -18.66 -4.17 6.78
CA PRO A 72 -18.18 -2.94 6.16
C PRO A 72 -18.37 -1.69 7.02
N GLU A 73 -19.44 -1.65 7.80
CA GLU A 73 -19.80 -0.53 8.68
C GLU A 73 -18.79 -0.29 9.80
N LEU A 74 -18.04 -1.31 10.22
CA LEU A 74 -17.02 -1.19 11.26
C LEU A 74 -15.65 -0.75 10.74
N ILE A 75 -15.41 -0.76 9.44
CA ILE A 75 -14.10 -0.40 8.86
C ILE A 75 -13.71 1.04 9.21
N GLY A 76 -14.62 1.99 9.07
CA GLY A 76 -14.37 3.39 9.43
C GLY A 76 -14.05 3.58 10.91
N PRO A 77 -14.88 3.11 11.86
CA PRO A 77 -14.62 3.16 13.29
C PRO A 77 -13.31 2.47 13.72
N LEU A 78 -13.00 1.27 13.20
CA LEU A 78 -11.76 0.55 13.49
C LEU A 78 -10.53 1.31 13.01
N PHE A 79 -10.60 1.85 11.79
CA PHE A 79 -9.55 2.72 11.24
C PHE A 79 -9.35 3.95 12.11
N ALA A 80 -10.41 4.69 12.43
CA ALA A 80 -10.35 5.91 13.23
C ALA A 80 -9.77 5.65 14.63
N HIS A 81 -10.10 4.51 15.24
CA HIS A 81 -9.52 4.08 16.51
C HIS A 81 -8.00 3.86 16.39
N GLY A 82 -7.55 3.14 15.36
CA GLY A 82 -6.13 2.85 15.14
C GLY A 82 -5.31 4.09 14.78
N ALA A 83 -5.88 5.00 14.00
CA ALA A 83 -5.21 6.19 13.49
C ALA A 83 -5.22 7.38 14.47
N ARG A 84 -5.78 7.21 15.67
CA ARG A 84 -5.86 8.30 16.66
C ARG A 84 -4.48 8.83 17.06
N GLY A 85 -4.28 10.13 16.89
CA GLY A 85 -3.02 10.80 17.21
C GLY A 85 -1.87 10.47 16.27
N CYS A 86 -2.19 9.98 15.06
CA CYS A 86 -1.21 9.76 14.01
C CYS A 86 -1.24 10.88 12.97
N ASP A 87 -0.09 11.08 12.30
CA ASP A 87 0.09 12.09 11.25
C ASP A 87 -0.25 11.54 9.87
N LEU A 88 -0.14 10.21 9.71
CA LEU A 88 -0.38 9.48 8.47
C LEU A 88 -0.90 8.08 8.79
N ALA A 89 -1.77 7.55 7.96
CA ALA A 89 -2.11 6.14 7.95
C ALA A 89 -1.79 5.51 6.59
N VAL A 90 -1.15 4.35 6.62
CA VAL A 90 -0.88 3.53 5.43
C VAL A 90 -1.64 2.22 5.57
N VAL A 91 -2.45 1.91 4.57
CA VAL A 91 -3.26 0.69 4.53
C VAL A 91 -2.70 -0.22 3.43
N GLU A 92 -2.16 -1.35 3.80
CA GLU A 92 -1.74 -2.37 2.84
C GLU A 92 -2.95 -3.19 2.38
N GLY A 93 -3.13 -3.29 1.07
CA GLY A 93 -4.16 -4.11 0.44
C GLY A 93 -3.87 -5.62 0.46
N VAL A 94 -4.87 -6.40 0.10
CA VAL A 94 -4.80 -7.85 -0.05
C VAL A 94 -5.05 -8.24 -1.51
N MET A 95 -4.45 -9.33 -1.99
CA MET A 95 -4.62 -9.86 -3.36
C MET A 95 -4.51 -8.76 -4.44
N GLY A 96 -5.31 -8.78 -5.49
CA GLY A 96 -5.50 -7.68 -6.43
C GLY A 96 -6.46 -6.64 -5.88
N LEU A 97 -6.37 -5.40 -6.39
CA LEU A 97 -7.17 -4.25 -5.93
C LEU A 97 -8.67 -4.55 -5.87
N TYR A 98 -9.18 -5.26 -6.86
CA TYR A 98 -10.61 -5.55 -7.03
C TYR A 98 -11.00 -6.98 -6.61
N ASP A 99 -10.03 -7.78 -6.14
CA ASP A 99 -10.30 -9.15 -5.69
C ASP A 99 -10.96 -9.13 -4.31
N GLY A 100 -12.19 -9.63 -4.23
CA GLY A 100 -12.98 -9.73 -3.02
C GLY A 100 -13.26 -11.18 -2.60
N ALA A 101 -14.18 -11.35 -1.66
CA ALA A 101 -14.63 -12.67 -1.22
C ALA A 101 -15.33 -13.42 -2.37
N ALA A 102 -15.06 -14.70 -2.50
CA ALA A 102 -15.58 -15.51 -3.61
C ALA A 102 -17.12 -15.52 -3.64
N GLY A 103 -17.69 -15.09 -4.76
CA GLY A 103 -19.14 -15.02 -4.94
C GLY A 103 -19.85 -13.80 -4.33
N GLU A 104 -19.11 -12.93 -3.61
CA GLU A 104 -19.67 -11.79 -2.87
C GLU A 104 -19.35 -10.43 -3.53
N GLY A 105 -18.98 -10.44 -4.80
CA GLY A 105 -18.61 -9.23 -5.54
C GLY A 105 -17.39 -8.52 -4.97
N GLU A 106 -17.55 -7.25 -4.58
CA GLU A 106 -16.43 -6.47 -4.05
C GLU A 106 -16.20 -6.64 -2.54
N LEU A 107 -17.05 -7.39 -1.83
CA LEU A 107 -16.94 -7.55 -0.38
C LEU A 107 -15.53 -7.99 0.03
N ALA A 108 -14.95 -7.30 1.00
CA ALA A 108 -13.61 -7.51 1.53
C ALA A 108 -12.45 -7.24 0.53
N SER A 109 -12.73 -6.69 -0.65
CA SER A 109 -11.67 -6.24 -1.56
C SER A 109 -10.93 -5.02 -1.00
N THR A 110 -9.72 -4.82 -1.48
CA THR A 110 -8.96 -3.59 -1.21
C THR A 110 -9.70 -2.35 -1.74
N ALA A 111 -10.38 -2.46 -2.88
CA ALA A 111 -11.19 -1.41 -3.46
C ALA A 111 -12.34 -0.99 -2.53
N GLN A 112 -13.07 -1.95 -1.97
CA GLN A 112 -14.14 -1.65 -1.00
C GLN A 112 -13.59 -0.88 0.21
N VAL A 113 -12.49 -1.36 0.81
CA VAL A 113 -11.88 -0.67 1.97
C VAL A 113 -11.40 0.73 1.59
N ALA A 114 -10.81 0.93 0.42
CA ALA A 114 -10.40 2.25 -0.07
C ALA A 114 -11.59 3.20 -0.20
N LYS A 115 -12.74 2.73 -0.72
CA LYS A 115 -14.00 3.50 -0.81
C LYS A 115 -14.55 3.85 0.58
N LEU A 116 -14.66 2.86 1.47
CA LEU A 116 -15.13 3.07 2.85
C LEU A 116 -14.27 4.08 3.61
N LEU A 117 -12.97 4.04 3.40
CA LEU A 117 -12.03 4.98 3.98
C LEU A 117 -11.90 6.29 3.19
N ARG A 118 -12.54 6.43 2.02
CA ARG A 118 -12.37 7.58 1.11
C ARG A 118 -10.90 7.91 0.87
N ALA A 119 -10.08 6.87 0.77
CA ALA A 119 -8.63 6.97 0.68
C ALA A 119 -8.17 6.83 -0.79
N PRO A 120 -7.21 7.64 -1.24
CA PRO A 120 -6.58 7.43 -2.54
C PRO A 120 -5.77 6.12 -2.51
N VAL A 121 -5.69 5.48 -3.68
CA VAL A 121 -4.94 4.24 -3.90
C VAL A 121 -3.65 4.55 -4.64
N VAL A 122 -2.54 4.00 -4.17
CA VAL A 122 -1.27 3.89 -4.91
C VAL A 122 -1.14 2.46 -5.39
N LEU A 123 -1.04 2.28 -6.71
CA LEU A 123 -0.98 0.96 -7.32
C LEU A 123 0.47 0.52 -7.51
N VAL A 124 0.88 -0.56 -6.85
CA VAL A 124 2.21 -1.17 -7.02
C VAL A 124 2.16 -2.13 -8.19
N VAL A 125 2.91 -1.84 -9.23
CA VAL A 125 2.94 -2.62 -10.47
C VAL A 125 4.26 -3.37 -10.58
N ASP A 126 4.20 -4.70 -10.69
CA ASP A 126 5.36 -5.50 -11.06
C ASP A 126 5.70 -5.22 -12.54
N ALA A 127 6.79 -4.47 -12.75
CA ALA A 127 7.23 -4.05 -14.07
C ALA A 127 8.24 -5.03 -14.71
N SER A 128 8.58 -6.14 -14.04
CA SER A 128 9.66 -7.04 -14.45
C SER A 128 9.53 -7.59 -15.89
N SER A 129 8.29 -7.69 -16.38
CA SER A 129 7.98 -8.18 -17.73
C SER A 129 7.09 -7.21 -18.50
N GLN A 130 7.09 -5.94 -18.12
CA GLN A 130 6.28 -4.88 -18.72
C GLN A 130 7.17 -3.92 -19.54
N SER A 131 6.58 -3.35 -20.58
CA SER A 131 7.06 -2.20 -21.33
C SER A 131 5.86 -1.29 -21.57
N ARG A 132 5.58 -0.88 -22.78
CA ARG A 132 4.43 -0.01 -23.11
C ARG A 132 3.07 -0.59 -22.67
N SER A 133 2.93 -1.92 -22.56
CA SER A 133 1.70 -2.57 -22.07
C SER A 133 1.32 -2.20 -20.63
N VAL A 134 2.25 -1.66 -19.84
CA VAL A 134 1.96 -1.14 -18.50
C VAL A 134 0.87 -0.06 -18.53
N ALA A 135 0.83 0.77 -19.58
CA ALA A 135 -0.19 1.79 -19.76
C ALA A 135 -1.59 1.18 -19.88
N ALA A 136 -1.75 0.12 -20.69
CA ALA A 136 -3.02 -0.58 -20.82
C ALA A 136 -3.47 -1.23 -19.51
N LEU A 137 -2.54 -1.88 -18.80
CA LEU A 137 -2.80 -2.46 -17.51
C LEU A 137 -3.29 -1.41 -16.50
N VAL A 138 -2.53 -0.34 -16.33
CA VAL A 138 -2.84 0.71 -15.36
C VAL A 138 -4.11 1.46 -15.74
N HIS A 139 -4.29 1.77 -17.01
CA HIS A 139 -5.53 2.39 -17.51
C HIS A 139 -6.76 1.55 -17.15
N GLY A 140 -6.69 0.22 -17.32
CA GLY A 140 -7.77 -0.69 -16.92
C GLY A 140 -8.11 -0.56 -15.43
N PHE A 141 -7.09 -0.54 -14.56
CA PHE A 141 -7.32 -0.39 -13.10
C PHE A 141 -7.85 0.99 -12.70
N VAL A 142 -7.45 2.04 -13.40
CA VAL A 142 -7.93 3.41 -13.14
C VAL A 142 -9.37 3.62 -13.59
N SER A 143 -9.76 3.00 -14.72
CA SER A 143 -11.07 3.21 -15.36
C SER A 143 -12.14 2.23 -14.91
N TRP A 144 -11.79 1.10 -14.30
CA TRP A 144 -12.71 0.02 -13.94
C TRP A 144 -13.81 0.46 -12.97
N ASP A 145 -13.45 1.16 -11.92
CA ASP A 145 -14.40 1.68 -10.93
C ASP A 145 -14.10 3.16 -10.64
N PRO A 146 -14.96 4.09 -11.11
CA PRO A 146 -14.76 5.53 -10.93
C PRO A 146 -14.86 5.98 -9.46
N GLN A 147 -15.36 5.14 -8.55
CA GLN A 147 -15.41 5.43 -7.12
C GLN A 147 -14.09 5.13 -6.43
N VAL A 148 -13.21 4.34 -7.05
CA VAL A 148 -11.86 4.05 -6.56
C VAL A 148 -10.88 5.07 -7.14
N ARG A 149 -10.39 5.95 -6.27
CA ARG A 149 -9.45 6.98 -6.67
C ARG A 149 -8.03 6.42 -6.72
N VAL A 150 -7.60 5.91 -7.87
CA VAL A 150 -6.19 5.57 -8.12
C VAL A 150 -5.43 6.86 -8.37
N GLY A 151 -4.56 7.26 -7.42
CA GLY A 151 -3.81 8.53 -7.49
C GLY A 151 -2.54 8.45 -8.31
N GLY A 152 -2.01 7.25 -8.52
CA GLY A 152 -0.80 7.00 -9.28
C GLY A 152 -0.18 5.64 -8.97
N VAL A 153 1.02 5.40 -9.48
CA VAL A 153 1.69 4.10 -9.40
C VAL A 153 3.07 4.17 -8.75
N ILE A 154 3.50 3.04 -8.19
CA ILE A 154 4.90 2.73 -7.90
C ILE A 154 5.28 1.54 -8.76
N LEU A 155 6.29 1.72 -9.61
CA LEU A 155 6.82 0.68 -10.48
C LEU A 155 7.85 -0.16 -9.71
N ASN A 156 7.58 -1.44 -9.54
CA ASN A 156 8.45 -2.35 -8.82
C ASN A 156 9.20 -3.28 -9.77
N LYS A 157 10.38 -3.73 -9.36
CA LYS A 157 11.27 -4.66 -10.10
C LYS A 157 11.73 -4.14 -11.47
N VAL A 158 11.94 -2.84 -11.58
CA VAL A 158 12.45 -2.21 -12.81
C VAL A 158 13.90 -2.62 -13.06
N GLY A 159 14.23 -3.02 -14.29
CA GLY A 159 15.51 -3.66 -14.60
C GLY A 159 16.66 -2.69 -14.87
N SER A 160 16.41 -1.52 -15.48
CA SER A 160 17.43 -0.55 -15.91
C SER A 160 16.85 0.85 -16.07
N ASP A 161 17.72 1.86 -16.26
CA ASP A 161 17.31 3.24 -16.52
C ASP A 161 16.51 3.34 -17.82
N ARG A 162 16.98 2.66 -18.86
CA ARG A 162 16.26 2.60 -20.14
C ARG A 162 14.87 1.97 -19.99
N HIS A 163 14.75 0.96 -19.14
CA HIS A 163 13.44 0.35 -18.84
C HIS A 163 12.52 1.34 -18.12
N GLU A 164 13.05 2.08 -17.14
CA GLU A 164 12.28 3.12 -16.46
C GLU A 164 11.77 4.20 -17.41
N GLU A 165 12.62 4.70 -18.32
CA GLU A 165 12.24 5.71 -19.32
C GLU A 165 11.03 5.23 -20.14
N LEU A 166 11.07 4.00 -20.67
CA LEU A 166 9.98 3.42 -21.45
C LEU A 166 8.67 3.28 -20.67
N LEU A 167 8.77 2.90 -19.38
CA LEU A 167 7.60 2.75 -18.53
C LEU A 167 6.98 4.12 -18.19
N ARG A 168 7.80 5.13 -17.89
CA ARG A 168 7.33 6.50 -17.61
C ARG A 168 6.66 7.10 -18.85
N GLU A 169 7.29 7.03 -20.03
CA GLU A 169 6.69 7.47 -21.29
C GLU A 169 5.33 6.83 -21.55
N ALA A 170 5.21 5.52 -21.30
CA ALA A 170 3.95 4.82 -21.46
C ALA A 170 2.87 5.32 -20.50
N LEU A 171 3.20 5.56 -19.24
CA LEU A 171 2.25 6.04 -18.21
C LEU A 171 1.88 7.52 -18.40
N ASP A 172 2.79 8.34 -18.86
CA ASP A 172 2.52 9.74 -19.24
C ASP A 172 1.44 9.80 -20.33
N SER A 173 1.45 8.86 -21.29
CA SER A 173 0.44 8.81 -22.36
C SER A 173 -0.99 8.56 -21.86
N VAL A 174 -1.16 8.03 -20.65
CA VAL A 174 -2.46 7.80 -20.01
C VAL A 174 -2.71 8.70 -18.80
N GLY A 175 -1.82 9.66 -18.57
CA GLY A 175 -1.97 10.68 -17.54
C GLY A 175 -1.89 10.16 -16.11
N VAL A 176 -1.19 9.06 -15.85
CA VAL A 176 -1.08 8.44 -14.52
C VAL A 176 0.28 8.78 -13.90
N PRO A 177 0.32 9.49 -12.74
CA PRO A 177 1.56 9.83 -12.06
C PRO A 177 2.35 8.61 -11.59
N VAL A 178 3.69 8.66 -11.70
CA VAL A 178 4.62 7.68 -11.15
C VAL A 178 5.26 8.25 -9.90
N PHE A 179 4.84 7.76 -8.74
CA PHE A 179 5.36 8.18 -7.43
C PHE A 179 6.65 7.50 -7.01
N GLY A 180 7.04 6.45 -7.71
CA GLY A 180 8.28 5.78 -7.39
C GLY A 180 8.65 4.70 -8.39
N VAL A 181 9.95 4.40 -8.41
CA VAL A 181 10.55 3.34 -9.21
C VAL A 181 11.53 2.56 -8.33
N LEU A 182 11.20 1.30 -8.10
CA LEU A 182 12.02 0.40 -7.31
C LEU A 182 12.76 -0.55 -8.24
N ARG A 183 14.08 -0.55 -8.14
CA ARG A 183 14.94 -1.43 -8.94
C ARG A 183 14.80 -2.88 -8.49
N ARG A 184 14.96 -3.80 -9.45
CA ARG A 184 15.11 -5.20 -9.13
C ARG A 184 16.39 -5.39 -8.32
N VAL A 185 16.26 -5.73 -7.05
CA VAL A 185 17.38 -6.15 -6.21
C VAL A 185 17.54 -7.65 -6.41
N ALA A 186 18.75 -8.13 -6.68
CA ALA A 186 19.07 -9.56 -6.57
C ALA A 186 18.67 -9.96 -5.15
N GLN A 187 17.81 -10.95 -5.00
CA GLN A 187 17.13 -11.29 -3.74
C GLN A 187 18.06 -11.18 -2.55
N VAL A 188 17.96 -10.10 -1.81
CA VAL A 188 18.34 -10.08 -0.41
C VAL A 188 17.36 -11.05 0.22
N GLY A 189 17.86 -12.18 0.73
CA GLY A 189 17.03 -13.29 1.18
C GLY A 189 16.08 -12.89 2.30
N THR A 190 14.97 -12.27 1.92
CA THR A 190 13.85 -12.13 2.84
C THR A 190 13.40 -13.55 3.16
N PRO A 191 13.36 -13.94 4.43
CA PRO A 191 12.89 -15.27 4.80
C PRO A 191 11.45 -15.43 4.30
N SER A 192 11.29 -16.04 3.13
CA SER A 192 9.96 -16.27 2.55
C SER A 192 9.68 -17.76 2.52
N ARG A 193 8.53 -18.15 3.05
CA ARG A 193 7.92 -19.46 2.78
C ARG A 193 7.06 -19.34 1.49
N HIS A 194 6.60 -20.45 0.97
CA HIS A 194 5.74 -20.50 -0.24
C HIS A 194 4.50 -19.57 -0.18
N LEU A 195 4.14 -19.04 0.98
CA LEU A 195 2.97 -18.20 1.25
C LEU A 195 3.32 -16.76 1.71
N GLY A 196 4.59 -16.33 1.62
CA GLY A 196 4.99 -14.97 2.03
C GLY A 196 6.04 -14.92 3.15
N LEU A 197 6.04 -13.84 3.94
CA LEU A 197 7.01 -13.59 5.00
C LEU A 197 6.86 -14.59 6.16
N VAL A 198 7.97 -14.86 6.88
CA VAL A 198 7.95 -15.64 8.13
C VAL A 198 7.48 -14.72 9.27
N PRO A 199 6.67 -15.20 10.23
CA PRO A 199 6.27 -14.39 11.37
C PRO A 199 7.45 -13.76 12.11
N VAL A 200 7.34 -12.47 12.48
CA VAL A 200 8.41 -11.71 13.15
C VAL A 200 8.91 -12.39 14.42
N ALA A 201 8.01 -13.07 15.15
CA ALA A 201 8.35 -13.79 16.38
C ALA A 201 9.33 -14.94 16.16
N GLU A 202 9.37 -15.54 14.96
CA GLU A 202 10.25 -16.66 14.64
C GLU A 202 11.68 -16.20 14.29
N ARG A 203 11.86 -15.01 13.70
CA ARG A 203 13.14 -14.46 13.23
C ARG A 203 13.21 -12.94 13.32
N ARG A 204 13.21 -12.43 14.54
CA ARG A 204 13.10 -10.97 14.78
C ARG A 204 14.27 -10.16 14.19
N ALA A 205 15.50 -10.66 14.28
CA ALA A 205 16.66 -9.95 13.73
C ALA A 205 16.55 -9.81 12.20
N ASP A 206 16.28 -10.92 11.52
CA ASP A 206 16.12 -10.93 10.06
C ASP A 206 14.96 -10.02 9.61
N ALA A 207 13.88 -9.94 10.42
CA ALA A 207 12.74 -9.08 10.14
C ALA A 207 13.08 -7.59 10.28
N VAL A 208 13.88 -7.21 11.27
CA VAL A 208 14.37 -5.82 11.45
C VAL A 208 15.24 -5.42 10.25
N ASP A 209 16.18 -6.26 9.85
CA ASP A 209 17.06 -6.00 8.70
C ASP A 209 16.25 -5.88 7.40
N ALA A 210 15.25 -6.76 7.22
CA ALA A 210 14.36 -6.71 6.07
C ALA A 210 13.55 -5.40 6.02
N VAL A 211 13.00 -4.94 7.15
CA VAL A 211 12.27 -3.66 7.24
C VAL A 211 13.21 -2.49 6.94
N GLY A 212 14.46 -2.52 7.44
CA GLY A 212 15.47 -1.51 7.13
C GLY A 212 15.76 -1.43 5.62
N ALA A 213 15.97 -2.57 4.97
CA ALA A 213 16.21 -2.63 3.54
C ALA A 213 15.00 -2.14 2.71
N MET A 214 13.77 -2.48 3.11
CA MET A 214 12.55 -1.98 2.48
C MET A 214 12.44 -0.45 2.63
N ALA A 215 12.75 0.09 3.80
CA ALA A 215 12.72 1.52 4.08
C ALA A 215 13.73 2.28 3.20
N GLU A 216 14.95 1.77 3.09
CA GLU A 216 15.99 2.36 2.24
C GLU A 216 15.59 2.36 0.78
N GLN A 217 15.13 1.21 0.25
CA GLN A 217 14.70 1.08 -1.13
C GLN A 217 13.58 2.07 -1.47
N VAL A 218 12.59 2.21 -0.59
CA VAL A 218 11.47 3.14 -0.76
C VAL A 218 11.91 4.59 -0.62
N SER A 219 12.79 4.91 0.34
CA SER A 219 13.27 6.27 0.56
C SER A 219 14.08 6.81 -0.63
N VAL A 220 14.82 5.94 -1.30
CA VAL A 220 15.60 6.30 -2.50
C VAL A 220 14.75 6.32 -3.76
N GLY A 221 13.82 5.36 -3.88
CA GLY A 221 13.07 5.12 -5.12
C GLY A 221 11.73 5.84 -5.23
N CYS A 222 11.21 6.45 -4.14
CA CYS A 222 9.88 7.04 -4.13
C CYS A 222 9.88 8.53 -3.74
N ASP A 223 8.99 9.30 -4.35
CA ASP A 223 8.68 10.67 -3.94
C ASP A 223 7.73 10.66 -2.73
N LEU A 224 8.33 10.64 -1.53
CA LEU A 224 7.58 10.60 -0.28
C LEU A 224 6.74 11.88 -0.05
N ASP A 225 7.17 13.02 -0.59
CA ASP A 225 6.44 14.27 -0.42
C ASP A 225 5.19 14.31 -1.30
N ALA A 226 5.28 13.83 -2.53
CA ALA A 226 4.12 13.65 -3.40
C ALA A 226 3.13 12.60 -2.84
N LEU A 227 3.63 11.50 -2.26
CA LEU A 227 2.80 10.50 -1.59
C LEU A 227 2.10 11.07 -0.35
N MET A 228 2.78 11.89 0.44
CA MET A 228 2.16 12.61 1.56
C MET A 228 1.09 13.61 1.08
N ALA A 229 1.36 14.35 0.00
CA ALA A 229 0.38 15.27 -0.60
C ALA A 229 -0.86 14.51 -1.08
N LEU A 230 -0.67 13.34 -1.71
CA LEU A 230 -1.76 12.46 -2.09
C LEU A 230 -2.58 12.00 -0.87
N ALA A 231 -1.91 11.55 0.20
CA ALA A 231 -2.56 11.10 1.44
C ALA A 231 -3.41 12.19 2.10
N ARG A 232 -2.93 13.45 2.09
CA ARG A 232 -3.67 14.63 2.58
C ARG A 232 -4.92 14.92 1.76
N GLY A 233 -4.96 14.48 0.50
CA GLY A 233 -6.13 14.58 -0.37
C GLY A 233 -7.22 13.55 -0.09
N ALA A 234 -7.10 12.72 0.94
CA ALA A 234 -8.15 11.79 1.35
C ALA A 234 -9.42 12.51 1.82
N GLY A 235 -10.59 11.99 1.46
CA GLY A 235 -11.87 12.60 1.80
C GLY A 235 -12.17 12.55 3.30
N ALA A 236 -12.99 13.48 3.82
CA ALA A 236 -13.40 13.45 5.22
C ALA A 236 -14.13 12.13 5.56
N LEU A 237 -13.78 11.52 6.69
CA LEU A 237 -14.52 10.37 7.23
C LEU A 237 -15.62 10.90 8.15
N SER A 238 -16.86 10.49 7.87
CA SER A 238 -17.95 10.60 8.82
C SER A 238 -17.85 9.41 9.76
N CYS A 239 -17.22 9.59 10.92
CA CYS A 239 -17.34 8.63 12.01
C CYS A 239 -18.64 8.99 12.75
N ALA A 240 -19.70 8.25 12.50
CA ALA A 240 -20.90 8.29 13.33
C ALA A 240 -20.60 7.61 14.68
#